data_c9f3f87c4a789a9e8039d73f5b27c413
#
_entry.id   c9f3f87c4a789a9e8039d73f5b27c413
#
_cell.length_a   1.000
_cell.length_b   1.000
_cell.length_c   1.000
_cell.angle_alpha   90.00
_cell.angle_beta   90.00
_cell.angle_gamma   90.00
#
_symmetry.space_group_name_H-M   'P 1'
#
loop_
_entity.id
_entity.type
_entity.pdbx_description
1 polymer ?
#
loop_
_entity_poly.entity_id
_entity_poly.type
_entity_poly.pdbx_seq_one_letter_code
_entity_poly.pdbx_strand_id
1 'polypeptide(L)'
;MNLKNFENKLHTLAVFHSFYQSPLWVKLSAYFQSETEEELLQSYTDLCAYIYSQGGDLSKIVERFVLDDENYYQLLLHKESGKEDLIERSMIRELEILQQLHDLKGEMLFKDLSYPYELPSWSNHVADLKQMYQQRLENLNREGYGIFARYHMFQVDENGLVPIQYPDPQSLASMTGYEIQRNALIQNTLAFLKGMKANNALLYGDAGTGKSSTIKAIVNAYKDEGLRLIEVRKSQIQWLPSLIESLAENPLKFIIFIDDLSFQTGDPDFILMKTILEGGSVASLSNTIIYATSNRRHLMKESFDDRAGSDIHHNDTIQECASLASRFGLTITFSKPAKDLYFEIVKGYAKEYDLQLSDSELMIKAEAFALRNNGRSPRTARQFVEHQKIVESME
;
A
#
# COMPACT_ATOMS: atom_id res chain seq x y z
N MET A 1 22.17 35.45 5.26
CA MET A 1 22.69 34.08 5.48
C MET A 1 24.00 33.98 4.72
N ASN A 2 25.07 33.40 5.29
CA ASN A 2 26.29 33.12 4.54
C ASN A 2 26.09 31.81 3.78
N LEU A 3 25.98 31.89 2.43
CA LEU A 3 25.67 30.72 1.59
C LEU A 3 26.71 29.61 1.69
N LYS A 4 28.02 29.96 1.75
CA LYS A 4 29.08 28.94 1.90
C LYS A 4 29.02 28.21 3.23
N ASN A 5 28.69 28.93 4.32
CA ASN A 5 28.49 28.29 5.63
C ASN A 5 27.24 27.41 5.65
N PHE A 6 26.19 27.81 4.93
CA PHE A 6 24.97 27.01 4.81
C PHE A 6 25.20 25.72 4.00
N GLU A 7 25.87 25.82 2.86
CA GLU A 7 26.29 24.66 2.08
C GLU A 7 27.11 23.68 2.94
N ASN A 8 28.12 24.19 3.65
CA ASN A 8 28.95 23.35 4.55
C ASN A 8 28.11 22.64 5.62
N LYS A 9 27.11 23.31 6.19
CA LYS A 9 26.18 22.66 7.14
C LYS A 9 25.38 21.54 6.49
N LEU A 10 24.85 21.74 5.28
CA LEU A 10 24.12 20.70 4.55
C LEU A 10 25.01 19.48 4.29
N HIS A 11 26.31 19.64 4.12
CA HIS A 11 27.28 18.52 4.00
C HIS A 11 27.55 17.75 5.30
N THR A 12 26.94 18.13 6.44
CA THR A 12 27.13 17.44 7.74
C THR A 12 25.93 16.56 8.13
N LEU A 13 25.00 16.32 7.24
CA LEU A 13 23.85 15.44 7.49
C LEU A 13 24.30 13.98 7.51
N ALA A 14 24.16 13.31 8.64
CA ALA A 14 24.52 11.92 8.85
C ALA A 14 23.29 11.05 9.14
N VAL A 15 22.34 11.55 9.92
CA VAL A 15 21.05 10.89 10.20
C VAL A 15 20.17 10.97 8.96
N PHE A 16 19.99 12.17 8.39
CA PHE A 16 19.26 12.40 7.14
C PHE A 16 20.16 12.26 5.91
N HIS A 17 21.01 11.23 5.90
CA HIS A 17 22.02 11.03 4.84
C HIS A 17 21.41 10.79 3.46
N SER A 18 20.21 10.24 3.37
CA SER A 18 19.47 10.04 2.12
C SER A 18 19.20 11.37 1.38
N PHE A 19 19.33 12.53 2.07
CA PHE A 19 19.20 13.85 1.46
C PHE A 19 20.11 14.04 0.25
N TYR A 20 21.32 13.48 0.30
CA TYR A 20 22.28 13.59 -0.81
C TYR A 20 21.87 12.84 -2.08
N GLN A 21 20.91 11.92 -1.98
CA GLN A 21 20.32 11.22 -3.10
C GLN A 21 19.04 11.90 -3.62
N SER A 22 18.55 12.93 -2.90
CA SER A 22 17.32 13.63 -3.27
C SER A 22 17.51 14.51 -4.50
N PRO A 23 16.48 14.62 -5.37
CA PRO A 23 16.53 15.56 -6.49
C PRO A 23 16.73 17.01 -6.05
N LEU A 24 16.24 17.39 -4.86
CA LEU A 24 16.44 18.74 -4.30
C LEU A 24 17.93 19.02 -4.06
N TRP A 25 18.65 18.06 -3.45
CA TRP A 25 20.09 18.21 -3.22
C TRP A 25 20.87 18.32 -4.54
N VAL A 26 20.52 17.50 -5.53
CA VAL A 26 21.20 17.55 -6.85
C VAL A 26 21.09 18.94 -7.47
N LYS A 27 19.93 19.61 -7.35
CA LYS A 27 19.73 20.96 -7.87
C LYS A 27 20.43 22.04 -7.02
N LEU A 28 20.37 21.89 -5.69
CA LEU A 28 21.07 22.80 -4.77
C LEU A 28 22.58 22.71 -4.90
N SER A 29 23.13 21.51 -4.98
CA SER A 29 24.59 21.32 -5.12
C SER A 29 25.11 21.87 -6.44
N ALA A 30 24.36 21.73 -7.53
CA ALA A 30 24.70 22.34 -8.82
C ALA A 30 24.75 23.89 -8.70
N TYR A 31 23.78 24.48 -7.98
CA TYR A 31 23.79 25.93 -7.70
C TYR A 31 25.02 26.37 -6.90
N PHE A 32 25.36 25.63 -5.82
CA PHE A 32 26.52 25.98 -4.97
C PHE A 32 27.87 25.79 -5.68
N GLN A 33 27.94 24.89 -6.66
CA GLN A 33 29.15 24.60 -7.44
C GLN A 33 29.31 25.51 -8.70
N SER A 34 28.35 26.38 -8.98
CA SER A 34 28.44 27.30 -10.12
C SER A 34 29.59 28.30 -9.94
N GLU A 35 30.45 28.38 -10.94
CA GLU A 35 31.63 29.27 -10.95
C GLU A 35 31.40 30.57 -11.74
N THR A 36 30.50 30.51 -12.73
CA THR A 36 30.15 31.64 -13.56
C THR A 36 28.75 32.16 -13.29
N GLU A 37 28.47 33.41 -13.61
CA GLU A 37 27.14 34.01 -13.47
C GLU A 37 26.09 33.30 -14.34
N GLU A 38 26.47 32.85 -15.52
CA GLU A 38 25.59 32.11 -16.43
C GLU A 38 25.21 30.74 -15.84
N GLU A 39 26.18 29.99 -15.31
CA GLU A 39 25.94 28.72 -14.62
C GLU A 39 25.07 28.91 -13.38
N LEU A 40 25.32 29.98 -12.61
CA LEU A 40 24.54 30.30 -11.42
C LEU A 40 23.07 30.56 -11.78
N LEU A 41 22.82 31.33 -12.81
CA LEU A 41 21.47 31.65 -13.27
C LEU A 41 20.75 30.41 -13.80
N GLN A 42 21.45 29.59 -14.58
CA GLN A 42 20.90 28.35 -15.11
C GLN A 42 20.55 27.35 -13.99
N SER A 43 21.46 27.11 -13.06
CA SER A 43 21.25 26.19 -11.96
C SER A 43 20.15 26.64 -10.99
N TYR A 44 20.02 27.96 -10.77
CA TYR A 44 18.91 28.55 -10.04
C TYR A 44 17.57 28.33 -10.74
N THR A 45 17.53 28.58 -12.06
CA THR A 45 16.31 28.35 -12.84
C THR A 45 15.91 26.87 -12.83
N ASP A 46 16.87 25.95 -12.90
CA ASP A 46 16.65 24.53 -12.79
C ASP A 46 16.11 24.13 -11.41
N LEU A 47 16.59 24.78 -10.33
CA LEU A 47 16.06 24.61 -8.99
C LEU A 47 14.60 25.09 -8.89
N CYS A 48 14.30 26.28 -9.44
CA CYS A 48 12.93 26.80 -9.51
C CYS A 48 12.01 25.84 -10.29
N ALA A 49 12.45 25.35 -11.45
CA ALA A 49 11.69 24.42 -12.28
C ALA A 49 11.39 23.13 -11.53
N TYR A 50 12.36 22.60 -10.79
CA TYR A 50 12.13 21.44 -9.91
C TYR A 50 11.09 21.76 -8.84
N ILE A 51 11.23 22.87 -8.10
CA ILE A 51 10.27 23.25 -7.05
C ILE A 51 8.87 23.43 -7.64
N TYR A 52 8.73 24.04 -8.82
CA TYR A 52 7.44 24.19 -9.51
C TYR A 52 6.82 22.86 -9.89
N SER A 53 7.63 21.89 -10.35
CA SER A 53 7.16 20.53 -10.64
C SER A 53 6.58 19.81 -9.40
N GLN A 54 7.01 20.24 -8.20
CA GLN A 54 6.55 19.72 -6.92
C GLN A 54 5.45 20.59 -6.25
N GLY A 55 4.89 21.56 -6.96
CA GLY A 55 3.78 22.41 -6.49
C GLY A 55 4.19 23.82 -6.04
N GLY A 56 5.46 24.22 -6.26
CA GLY A 56 5.93 25.59 -6.08
C GLY A 56 6.22 26.05 -4.65
N ASP A 57 6.22 25.12 -3.68
CA ASP A 57 6.47 25.38 -2.26
C ASP A 57 7.66 24.55 -1.76
N LEU A 58 8.79 25.21 -1.49
CA LEU A 58 10.00 24.55 -1.01
C LEU A 58 9.81 23.93 0.37
N SER A 59 9.08 24.60 1.26
CA SER A 59 8.83 24.10 2.61
C SER A 59 8.17 22.72 2.59
N LYS A 60 7.15 22.52 1.73
CA LYS A 60 6.48 21.21 1.56
C LYS A 60 7.41 20.11 1.03
N ILE A 61 8.37 20.46 0.20
CA ILE A 61 9.36 19.50 -0.31
C ILE A 61 10.27 19.02 0.82
N VAL A 62 10.75 19.95 1.65
CA VAL A 62 11.63 19.65 2.78
C VAL A 62 10.87 18.88 3.87
N GLU A 63 9.65 19.28 4.20
CA GLU A 63 8.78 18.56 5.14
C GLU A 63 8.57 17.11 4.70
N ARG A 64 8.18 16.91 3.43
CA ARG A 64 7.99 15.58 2.87
C ARG A 64 9.25 14.75 2.97
N PHE A 65 10.40 15.34 2.66
CA PHE A 65 11.67 14.64 2.79
C PHE A 65 11.90 14.21 4.24
N VAL A 66 11.82 15.14 5.20
CA VAL A 66 12.09 14.89 6.63
C VAL A 66 11.14 13.84 7.23
N LEU A 67 9.85 13.94 6.90
CA LEU A 67 8.82 13.06 7.48
C LEU A 67 8.81 11.66 6.87
N ASP A 68 9.16 11.55 5.58
CA ASP A 68 9.14 10.27 4.87
C ASP A 68 10.52 9.58 4.84
N ASP A 69 11.58 10.22 5.33
CA ASP A 69 12.93 9.64 5.34
C ASP A 69 12.97 8.35 6.16
N GLU A 70 13.73 7.37 5.68
CA GLU A 70 14.05 6.15 6.40
C GLU A 70 15.47 6.28 6.96
N ASN A 71 15.59 6.57 8.24
CA ASN A 71 16.87 6.83 8.85
C ASN A 71 17.15 5.95 10.07
N TYR A 72 18.41 5.89 10.43
CA TYR A 72 18.89 5.01 11.47
C TYR A 72 18.33 5.34 12.87
N TYR A 73 17.93 6.58 13.13
CA TYR A 73 17.31 6.97 14.39
C TYR A 73 15.95 6.31 14.60
N GLN A 74 15.12 6.27 13.56
CA GLN A 74 13.81 5.58 13.60
C GLN A 74 13.96 4.08 13.85
N LEU A 75 14.97 3.44 13.24
CA LEU A 75 15.24 2.02 13.45
C LEU A 75 15.72 1.71 14.87
N LEU A 76 16.44 2.65 15.52
CA LEU A 76 16.93 2.49 16.90
C LEU A 76 15.82 2.63 17.95
N LEU A 77 14.78 3.42 17.70
CA LEU A 77 13.68 3.61 18.65
C LEU A 77 12.98 2.30 19.02
N HIS A 78 13.10 1.27 18.17
CA HIS A 78 12.56 -0.06 18.42
C HIS A 78 13.56 -1.03 19.05
N LYS A 79 14.85 -0.63 19.16
CA LYS A 79 15.92 -1.43 19.77
C LYS A 79 16.32 -0.78 21.10
N GLU A 80 16.03 -1.41 22.24
CA GLU A 80 16.51 -1.01 23.56
C GLU A 80 18.05 -1.01 23.61
N SER A 81 18.69 -0.01 23.04
CA SER A 81 20.15 0.13 23.06
C SER A 81 20.53 1.53 23.53
N GLY A 82 21.10 1.67 24.73
CA GLY A 82 21.48 2.93 25.36
C GLY A 82 22.57 3.77 24.64
N LYS A 83 22.55 3.80 23.30
CA LYS A 83 23.35 4.65 22.42
C LYS A 83 22.53 5.77 21.77
N GLU A 84 21.31 5.98 22.20
CA GLU A 84 20.34 6.92 21.62
C GLU A 84 20.80 8.37 21.69
N ASP A 85 21.49 8.75 22.75
CA ASP A 85 21.85 10.14 23.13
C ASP A 85 22.70 10.85 22.05
N LEU A 86 23.65 10.16 21.42
CA LEU A 86 24.51 10.75 20.38
C LEU A 86 23.77 10.95 19.05
N ILE A 87 22.99 9.96 18.66
CA ILE A 87 22.25 9.99 17.40
C ILE A 87 21.08 10.97 17.50
N GLU A 88 20.41 11.03 18.65
CA GLU A 88 19.37 12.00 18.94
C GLU A 88 19.89 13.43 18.87
N ARG A 89 21.03 13.73 19.46
CA ARG A 89 21.67 15.06 19.36
C ARG A 89 22.02 15.41 17.92
N SER A 90 22.50 14.43 17.13
CA SER A 90 22.79 14.62 15.72
C SER A 90 21.51 14.90 14.94
N MET A 91 20.46 14.13 15.17
CA MET A 91 19.14 14.31 14.56
C MET A 91 18.57 15.71 14.85
N ILE A 92 18.60 16.17 16.10
CA ILE A 92 18.10 17.50 16.48
C ILE A 92 18.89 18.60 15.74
N ARG A 93 20.24 18.51 15.73
CA ARG A 93 21.08 19.46 14.99
C ARG A 93 20.79 19.47 13.51
N GLU A 94 20.57 18.32 12.91
CA GLU A 94 20.31 18.18 11.50
C GLU A 94 18.91 18.69 11.12
N LEU A 95 17.92 18.53 11.98
CA LEU A 95 16.61 19.18 11.81
C LEU A 95 16.72 20.70 11.83
N GLU A 96 17.60 21.30 12.66
CA GLU A 96 17.84 22.74 12.64
C GLU A 96 18.49 23.20 11.31
N ILE A 97 19.33 22.37 10.70
CA ILE A 97 19.90 22.66 9.37
C ILE A 97 18.83 22.55 8.28
N LEU A 98 18.02 21.51 8.34
CA LEU A 98 16.90 21.30 7.41
C LEU A 98 15.81 22.36 7.57
N GLN A 99 15.59 22.90 8.79
CA GLN A 99 14.72 24.05 9.01
C GLN A 99 15.24 25.29 8.28
N GLN A 100 16.57 25.53 8.25
CA GLN A 100 17.15 26.64 7.49
C GLN A 100 16.92 26.45 5.97
N LEU A 101 16.89 25.21 5.49
CA LEU A 101 16.55 24.90 4.11
C LEU A 101 15.05 25.08 3.84
N HIS A 102 14.19 24.65 4.76
CA HIS A 102 12.75 24.84 4.72
C HIS A 102 12.37 26.32 4.58
N ASP A 103 13.06 27.19 5.30
CA ASP A 103 12.80 28.64 5.34
C ASP A 103 13.59 29.43 4.26
N LEU A 104 14.35 28.74 3.40
CA LEU A 104 15.17 29.35 2.37
C LEU A 104 14.30 30.01 1.31
N LYS A 105 14.41 31.33 1.17
CA LYS A 105 13.74 32.11 0.12
C LYS A 105 14.67 32.31 -1.08
N GLY A 106 14.12 32.36 -2.29
CA GLY A 106 14.87 32.59 -3.51
C GLY A 106 15.74 33.84 -3.43
N GLU A 107 15.23 34.94 -2.85
CA GLU A 107 15.95 36.20 -2.65
C GLU A 107 17.24 36.05 -1.85
N MET A 108 17.32 35.05 -0.95
CA MET A 108 18.52 34.80 -0.13
C MET A 108 19.69 34.25 -0.94
N LEU A 109 19.41 33.63 -2.09
CA LEU A 109 20.43 33.07 -2.98
C LEU A 109 21.11 34.15 -3.82
N PHE A 110 20.43 35.27 -4.09
CA PHE A 110 20.92 36.35 -4.92
C PHE A 110 21.14 37.66 -4.16
N LYS A 111 21.24 37.61 -2.83
CA LYS A 111 21.31 38.83 -2.00
C LYS A 111 22.40 39.82 -2.41
N ASP A 112 23.50 39.30 -2.92
CA ASP A 112 24.68 40.10 -3.33
C ASP A 112 24.78 40.34 -4.85
N LEU A 113 23.75 39.91 -5.63
CA LEU A 113 23.69 40.06 -7.08
C LEU A 113 22.48 40.93 -7.44
N SER A 114 22.66 41.81 -8.43
CA SER A 114 21.60 42.69 -8.93
C SER A 114 21.35 42.43 -10.40
N TYR A 115 20.14 41.94 -10.71
CA TYR A 115 19.71 41.72 -12.08
C TYR A 115 18.74 42.82 -12.53
N PRO A 116 18.78 43.24 -13.80
CA PRO A 116 17.86 44.26 -14.35
C PRO A 116 16.46 43.71 -14.64
N TYR A 117 16.17 42.45 -14.27
CA TYR A 117 14.92 41.76 -14.51
C TYR A 117 14.55 40.93 -13.28
N GLU A 118 13.25 40.61 -13.18
CA GLU A 118 12.71 39.77 -12.13
C GLU A 118 13.10 38.30 -12.35
N LEU A 119 13.61 37.67 -11.29
CA LEU A 119 13.94 36.23 -11.28
C LEU A 119 12.75 35.39 -10.80
N PRO A 120 12.60 34.16 -11.31
CA PRO A 120 11.61 33.23 -10.76
C PRO A 120 11.86 32.98 -9.28
N SER A 121 10.81 32.72 -8.52
CA SER A 121 10.89 32.44 -7.08
C SER A 121 9.88 31.39 -6.68
N TRP A 122 9.95 30.92 -5.44
CA TRP A 122 9.03 29.92 -4.88
C TRP A 122 8.39 30.43 -3.60
N SER A 123 7.34 29.75 -3.18
CA SER A 123 6.68 30.02 -1.91
C SER A 123 7.28 29.21 -0.77
N ASN A 124 7.12 29.76 0.44
CA ASN A 124 7.40 29.09 1.69
C ASN A 124 6.22 29.31 2.64
N HIS A 125 5.97 28.38 3.53
CA HIS A 125 5.08 28.58 4.67
C HIS A 125 5.83 28.34 5.98
N VAL A 126 5.21 28.69 7.10
CA VAL A 126 5.82 28.57 8.42
C VAL A 126 5.43 27.26 9.04
N ALA A 127 6.42 26.43 9.37
CA ALA A 127 6.23 25.19 10.13
C ALA A 127 7.46 24.91 10.99
N ASP A 128 7.31 24.12 12.05
CA ASP A 128 8.39 23.66 12.91
C ASP A 128 8.68 22.19 12.58
N LEU A 129 9.74 21.95 11.82
CA LEU A 129 10.16 20.60 11.43
C LEU A 129 10.46 19.70 12.61
N LYS A 130 11.00 20.24 13.68
CA LYS A 130 11.31 19.46 14.89
C LYS A 130 10.04 18.96 15.54
N GLN A 131 9.04 19.83 15.68
CA GLN A 131 7.74 19.44 16.24
C GLN A 131 7.03 18.42 15.33
N MET A 132 7.02 18.65 14.02
CA MET A 132 6.43 17.73 13.06
C MET A 132 7.11 16.37 13.09
N TYR A 133 8.44 16.33 13.14
CA TYR A 133 9.18 15.07 13.18
C TYR A 133 8.96 14.33 14.49
N GLN A 134 8.89 15.02 15.64
CA GLN A 134 8.54 14.40 16.91
C GLN A 134 7.13 13.76 16.87
N GLN A 135 6.15 14.46 16.33
CA GLN A 135 4.80 13.91 16.15
C GLN A 135 4.82 12.68 15.22
N ARG A 136 5.63 12.70 14.16
CA ARG A 136 5.82 11.54 13.28
C ARG A 136 6.41 10.35 14.03
N LEU A 137 7.42 10.56 14.88
CA LEU A 137 8.04 9.50 15.67
C LEU A 137 7.06 8.84 16.65
N GLU A 138 6.18 9.63 17.28
CA GLU A 138 5.13 9.12 18.16
C GLU A 138 4.09 8.29 17.43
N ASN A 139 3.92 8.50 16.13
CA ASN A 139 2.89 7.88 15.29
C ASN A 139 3.47 6.94 14.21
N LEU A 140 4.72 6.47 14.34
CA LEU A 140 5.34 5.59 13.33
C LEU A 140 4.56 4.30 13.07
N ASN A 141 3.88 3.78 14.09
CA ASN A 141 3.03 2.59 13.98
C ASN A 141 1.75 2.81 13.14
N ARG A 142 1.42 4.06 12.79
CA ARG A 142 0.28 4.44 11.97
C ARG A 142 0.71 5.05 10.64
N GLU A 143 1.68 5.93 10.70
CA GLU A 143 2.11 6.72 9.54
C GLU A 143 3.26 6.04 8.77
N GLY A 144 4.13 5.30 9.47
CA GLY A 144 5.30 4.66 8.87
C GLY A 144 6.40 5.63 8.46
N TYR A 145 7.39 5.10 7.73
CA TYR A 145 8.53 5.82 7.15
C TYR A 145 8.87 5.24 5.78
N GLY A 146 9.77 5.88 5.04
CA GLY A 146 10.20 5.46 3.72
C GLY A 146 9.04 5.39 2.73
N ILE A 147 9.02 4.36 1.92
CA ILE A 147 7.95 4.14 0.94
C ILE A 147 6.59 3.87 1.59
N PHE A 148 6.59 3.38 2.84
CA PHE A 148 5.36 3.04 3.57
C PHE A 148 4.63 4.27 4.12
N ALA A 149 5.30 5.42 4.27
CA ALA A 149 4.67 6.68 4.62
C ALA A 149 3.80 7.23 3.49
N ARG A 150 4.21 7.00 2.23
CA ARG A 150 3.55 7.55 1.03
C ARG A 150 2.50 6.63 0.43
N TYR A 151 2.71 5.33 0.54
CA TYR A 151 1.90 4.31 -0.13
C TYR A 151 1.37 3.30 0.88
N HIS A 152 0.20 2.76 0.60
CA HIS A 152 -0.43 1.76 1.46
C HIS A 152 -0.64 0.41 0.77
N MET A 153 -0.39 0.33 -0.54
CA MET A 153 -0.42 -0.92 -1.30
C MET A 153 0.86 -1.08 -2.12
N PHE A 154 1.38 -2.29 -2.11
CA PHE A 154 2.65 -2.67 -2.73
C PHE A 154 2.50 -3.96 -3.50
N GLN A 155 3.38 -4.19 -4.44
CA GLN A 155 3.61 -5.47 -5.09
C GLN A 155 5.08 -5.86 -4.95
N VAL A 156 5.40 -7.12 -5.17
CA VAL A 156 6.78 -7.62 -5.16
C VAL A 156 7.25 -7.77 -6.60
N ASP A 157 8.48 -7.34 -6.88
CA ASP A 157 9.19 -7.64 -8.13
C ASP A 157 10.60 -8.19 -7.85
N GLU A 158 11.43 -8.32 -8.88
CA GLU A 158 12.80 -8.84 -8.77
C GLU A 158 13.72 -7.95 -7.92
N ASN A 159 13.38 -6.67 -7.76
CA ASN A 159 14.15 -5.68 -7.00
C ASN A 159 13.61 -5.47 -5.58
N GLY A 160 12.51 -6.13 -5.21
CA GLY A 160 11.89 -6.03 -3.90
C GLY A 160 10.48 -5.44 -3.92
N LEU A 161 10.16 -4.58 -2.93
CA LEU A 161 8.84 -3.95 -2.80
C LEU A 161 8.71 -2.73 -3.71
N VAL A 162 7.66 -2.75 -4.54
CA VAL A 162 7.29 -1.65 -5.44
C VAL A 162 5.92 -1.10 -5.05
N PRO A 163 5.79 0.23 -4.81
CA PRO A 163 4.51 0.83 -4.48
C PRO A 163 3.54 0.81 -5.65
N ILE A 164 2.27 0.55 -5.37
CA ILE A 164 1.16 0.70 -6.31
C ILE A 164 0.72 2.16 -6.25
N GLN A 165 1.07 2.94 -7.28
CA GLN A 165 0.82 4.39 -7.30
C GLN A 165 -0.68 4.74 -7.37
N TYR A 166 -1.48 3.93 -8.05
CA TYR A 166 -2.92 4.12 -8.24
C TYR A 166 -3.66 2.85 -7.80
N PRO A 167 -3.78 2.63 -6.47
CA PRO A 167 -4.50 1.47 -5.97
C PRO A 167 -5.99 1.57 -6.29
N ASP A 168 -6.65 0.40 -6.44
CA ASP A 168 -8.10 0.33 -6.64
C ASP A 168 -8.83 1.06 -5.48
N PRO A 169 -9.67 2.07 -5.75
CA PRO A 169 -10.31 2.90 -4.73
C PRO A 169 -11.51 2.22 -4.06
N GLN A 170 -11.54 0.88 -3.99
CA GLN A 170 -12.62 0.13 -3.35
C GLN A 170 -12.90 0.64 -1.93
N SER A 171 -14.18 0.90 -1.64
CA SER A 171 -14.65 1.33 -0.33
C SER A 171 -15.56 0.29 0.31
N LEU A 172 -15.41 0.05 1.60
CA LEU A 172 -16.33 -0.81 2.35
C LEU A 172 -17.77 -0.28 2.33
N ALA A 173 -17.93 1.05 2.27
CA ALA A 173 -19.25 1.69 2.26
C ALA A 173 -20.02 1.48 0.95
N SER A 174 -19.32 1.31 -0.19
CA SER A 174 -19.95 1.05 -1.49
C SER A 174 -20.26 -0.44 -1.74
N MET A 175 -19.78 -1.33 -0.88
CA MET A 175 -19.97 -2.78 -1.05
C MET A 175 -21.29 -3.25 -0.47
N THR A 176 -22.22 -3.68 -1.29
CA THR A 176 -23.52 -4.29 -0.89
C THR A 176 -23.42 -5.82 -0.89
N GLY A 177 -24.08 -6.47 0.08
CA GLY A 177 -24.11 -7.92 0.25
C GLY A 177 -22.85 -8.50 0.94
N TYR A 178 -22.92 -9.73 1.37
CA TYR A 178 -21.83 -10.44 2.08
C TYR A 178 -21.37 -9.78 3.39
N GLU A 179 -22.25 -9.09 4.11
CA GLU A 179 -21.93 -8.36 5.36
C GLU A 179 -21.33 -9.29 6.41
N ILE A 180 -21.85 -10.52 6.57
CA ILE A 180 -21.35 -11.50 7.54
C ILE A 180 -19.91 -11.87 7.22
N GLN A 181 -19.62 -12.16 5.96
CA GLN A 181 -18.28 -12.49 5.47
C GLN A 181 -17.30 -11.34 5.66
N ARG A 182 -17.71 -10.13 5.25
CA ARG A 182 -16.90 -8.93 5.42
C ARG A 182 -16.64 -8.62 6.89
N ASN A 183 -17.67 -8.67 7.74
CA ASN A 183 -17.53 -8.40 9.17
C ASN A 183 -16.57 -9.38 9.85
N ALA A 184 -16.61 -10.67 9.50
CA ALA A 184 -15.67 -11.65 10.04
C ALA A 184 -14.21 -11.27 9.71
N LEU A 185 -13.94 -10.86 8.45
CA LEU A 185 -12.60 -10.44 8.04
C LEU A 185 -12.18 -9.11 8.68
N ILE A 186 -13.12 -8.13 8.78
CA ILE A 186 -12.89 -6.84 9.44
C ILE A 186 -12.52 -7.06 10.91
N GLN A 187 -13.26 -7.89 11.64
CA GLN A 187 -12.97 -8.17 13.04
C GLN A 187 -11.59 -8.80 13.24
N ASN A 188 -11.20 -9.73 12.37
CA ASN A 188 -9.87 -10.32 12.38
C ASN A 188 -8.78 -9.28 12.12
N THR A 189 -9.01 -8.38 11.16
CA THR A 189 -8.07 -7.29 10.84
C THR A 189 -7.96 -6.26 11.97
N LEU A 190 -9.07 -5.91 12.60
CA LEU A 190 -9.07 -5.00 13.77
C LEU A 190 -8.36 -5.60 14.98
N ALA A 191 -8.51 -6.91 15.22
CA ALA A 191 -7.75 -7.63 16.24
C ALA A 191 -6.24 -7.54 15.95
N PHE A 192 -5.84 -7.74 14.70
CA PHE A 192 -4.46 -7.63 14.25
C PHE A 192 -3.88 -6.22 14.47
N LEU A 193 -4.62 -5.17 14.06
CA LEU A 193 -4.21 -3.77 14.26
C LEU A 193 -4.01 -3.41 15.73
N LYS A 194 -4.84 -3.98 16.61
CA LYS A 194 -4.73 -3.80 18.08
C LYS A 194 -3.65 -4.66 18.72
N GLY A 195 -2.84 -5.38 17.94
CA GLY A 195 -1.79 -6.27 18.46
C GLY A 195 -2.33 -7.53 19.15
N MET A 196 -3.63 -7.82 19.00
CA MET A 196 -4.22 -9.06 19.51
C MET A 196 -3.93 -10.23 18.55
N LYS A 197 -4.11 -11.45 19.03
CA LYS A 197 -3.99 -12.64 18.18
C LYS A 197 -5.01 -12.60 17.05
N ALA A 198 -4.52 -12.58 15.81
CA ALA A 198 -5.32 -12.66 14.60
C ALA A 198 -4.89 -13.88 13.77
N ASN A 199 -5.73 -14.32 12.87
CA ASN A 199 -5.49 -15.50 12.05
C ASN A 199 -5.13 -15.09 10.61
N ASN A 200 -4.32 -15.91 9.94
CA ASN A 200 -4.28 -15.91 8.49
C ASN A 200 -5.68 -16.25 7.95
N ALA A 201 -6.07 -15.66 6.81
CA ALA A 201 -7.42 -15.85 6.28
C ALA A 201 -7.41 -16.38 4.86
N LEU A 202 -8.29 -17.37 4.61
CA LEU A 202 -8.57 -17.89 3.29
C LEU A 202 -10.01 -17.55 2.89
N LEU A 203 -10.16 -16.71 1.86
CA LEU A 203 -11.44 -16.40 1.25
C LEU A 203 -11.61 -17.28 0.01
N TYR A 204 -12.53 -18.23 0.05
CA TYR A 204 -12.75 -19.10 -1.09
C TYR A 204 -14.20 -19.04 -1.59
N GLY A 205 -14.42 -19.46 -2.82
CA GLY A 205 -15.75 -19.51 -3.43
C GLY A 205 -15.76 -19.01 -4.87
N ASP A 206 -16.95 -18.75 -5.38
CA ASP A 206 -17.15 -18.46 -6.81
C ASP A 206 -16.40 -17.20 -7.28
N ALA A 207 -16.01 -17.20 -8.56
CA ALA A 207 -15.39 -16.05 -9.18
C ALA A 207 -16.35 -14.86 -9.24
N GLY A 208 -15.80 -13.63 -9.06
CA GLY A 208 -16.57 -12.40 -9.16
C GLY A 208 -17.44 -12.07 -7.94
N THR A 209 -17.31 -12.78 -6.82
CA THR A 209 -18.08 -12.56 -5.59
C THR A 209 -17.51 -11.47 -4.67
N GLY A 210 -16.40 -10.81 -5.05
CA GLY A 210 -15.84 -9.68 -4.31
C GLY A 210 -14.79 -10.04 -3.25
N LYS A 211 -14.21 -11.25 -3.27
CA LYS A 211 -13.17 -11.70 -2.32
C LYS A 211 -11.98 -10.74 -2.26
N SER A 212 -11.30 -10.54 -3.38
CA SER A 212 -10.13 -9.67 -3.49
C SER A 212 -10.48 -8.21 -3.23
N SER A 213 -11.64 -7.74 -3.74
CA SER A 213 -12.15 -6.39 -3.49
C SER A 213 -12.40 -6.13 -2.00
N THR A 214 -12.88 -7.12 -1.25
CA THR A 214 -13.08 -7.01 0.21
C THR A 214 -11.76 -6.75 0.93
N ILE A 215 -10.69 -7.48 0.59
CA ILE A 215 -9.37 -7.29 1.22
C ILE A 215 -8.84 -5.88 0.91
N LYS A 216 -8.90 -5.44 -0.36
CA LYS A 216 -8.46 -4.10 -0.78
C LYS A 216 -9.26 -2.99 -0.11
N ALA A 217 -10.59 -3.16 0.00
CA ALA A 217 -11.45 -2.20 0.68
C ALA A 217 -11.14 -2.08 2.18
N ILE A 218 -10.79 -3.17 2.86
CA ILE A 218 -10.35 -3.16 4.26
C ILE A 218 -9.05 -2.37 4.40
N VAL A 219 -8.07 -2.59 3.52
CA VAL A 219 -6.81 -1.85 3.57
C VAL A 219 -7.01 -0.36 3.32
N ASN A 220 -7.85 0.01 2.34
CA ASN A 220 -8.21 1.41 2.10
C ASN A 220 -8.88 2.06 3.32
N ALA A 221 -9.72 1.31 4.05
CA ALA A 221 -10.43 1.82 5.23
C ALA A 221 -9.51 2.03 6.45
N TYR A 222 -8.48 1.20 6.60
CA TYR A 222 -7.63 1.18 7.81
C TYR A 222 -6.17 1.58 7.54
N LYS A 223 -5.85 2.15 6.36
CA LYS A 223 -4.50 2.63 6.02
C LYS A 223 -3.96 3.66 7.02
N ASP A 224 -4.85 4.53 7.52
CA ASP A 224 -4.51 5.59 8.48
C ASP A 224 -4.36 5.06 9.92
N GLU A 225 -4.69 3.78 10.14
CA GLU A 225 -4.41 3.02 11.37
C GLU A 225 -3.13 2.17 11.26
N GLY A 226 -2.34 2.37 10.22
CA GLY A 226 -1.05 1.70 10.02
C GLY A 226 -1.12 0.40 9.21
N LEU A 227 -2.25 0.12 8.54
CA LEU A 227 -2.38 -1.08 7.72
C LEU A 227 -1.78 -0.87 6.33
N ARG A 228 -1.00 -1.85 5.87
CA ARG A 228 -0.41 -1.89 4.53
C ARG A 228 -0.72 -3.23 3.86
N LEU A 229 -0.83 -3.22 2.52
CA LEU A 229 -1.03 -4.43 1.70
C LEU A 229 0.20 -4.69 0.84
N ILE A 230 0.63 -5.94 0.79
CA ILE A 230 1.66 -6.39 -0.14
C ILE A 230 1.06 -7.51 -1.00
N GLU A 231 0.84 -7.24 -2.27
CA GLU A 231 0.38 -8.24 -3.23
C GLU A 231 1.53 -9.14 -3.67
N VAL A 232 1.36 -10.45 -3.49
CA VAL A 232 2.32 -11.48 -3.88
C VAL A 232 1.65 -12.45 -4.85
N ARG A 233 2.24 -12.64 -6.01
CA ARG A 233 1.76 -13.62 -6.98
C ARG A 233 2.12 -15.03 -6.54
N LYS A 234 1.36 -16.04 -6.97
CA LYS A 234 1.67 -17.43 -6.68
C LYS A 234 3.13 -17.79 -7.05
N SER A 235 3.63 -17.36 -8.21
CA SER A 235 5.00 -17.59 -8.64
C SER A 235 6.10 -16.95 -7.77
N GLN A 236 5.70 -16.15 -6.80
CA GLN A 236 6.59 -15.40 -5.89
C GLN A 236 6.53 -15.93 -4.45
N ILE A 237 5.79 -17.02 -4.18
CA ILE A 237 5.65 -17.60 -2.84
C ILE A 237 7.03 -17.94 -2.23
N GLN A 238 7.99 -18.33 -3.03
CA GLN A 238 9.37 -18.59 -2.61
C GLN A 238 10.07 -17.36 -1.96
N TRP A 239 9.61 -16.15 -2.23
CA TRP A 239 10.16 -14.92 -1.65
C TRP A 239 9.52 -14.52 -0.32
N LEU A 240 8.41 -15.16 0.07
CA LEU A 240 7.69 -14.84 1.31
C LEU A 240 8.57 -14.86 2.57
N PRO A 241 9.45 -15.86 2.79
CA PRO A 241 10.28 -15.87 3.99
C PRO A 241 11.15 -14.62 4.12
N SER A 242 11.89 -14.25 3.08
CA SER A 242 12.75 -13.07 3.08
C SER A 242 11.95 -11.77 3.13
N LEU A 243 10.79 -11.72 2.48
CA LEU A 243 9.87 -10.58 2.56
C LEU A 243 9.40 -10.37 4.00
N ILE A 244 8.89 -11.42 4.66
CA ILE A 244 8.41 -11.35 6.03
C ILE A 244 9.55 -10.90 6.97
N GLU A 245 10.74 -11.45 6.81
CA GLU A 245 11.93 -11.08 7.60
C GLU A 245 12.28 -9.59 7.41
N SER A 246 12.22 -9.06 6.19
CA SER A 246 12.50 -7.65 5.91
C SER A 246 11.51 -6.69 6.55
N LEU A 247 10.30 -7.15 6.88
CA LEU A 247 9.27 -6.36 7.55
C LEU A 247 9.33 -6.45 9.08
N ALA A 248 10.15 -7.33 9.65
CA ALA A 248 10.13 -7.70 11.06
C ALA A 248 10.24 -6.51 12.02
N GLU A 249 11.11 -5.56 11.70
CA GLU A 249 11.39 -4.38 12.53
C GLU A 249 10.51 -3.16 12.16
N ASN A 250 9.62 -3.29 11.16
CA ASN A 250 8.75 -2.19 10.77
C ASN A 250 7.56 -2.06 11.73
N PRO A 251 7.26 -0.86 12.25
CA PRO A 251 6.18 -0.66 13.22
C PRO A 251 4.76 -0.80 12.67
N LEU A 252 4.62 -0.79 11.35
CA LEU A 252 3.33 -0.93 10.66
C LEU A 252 2.82 -2.37 10.67
N LYS A 253 1.56 -2.54 10.29
CA LYS A 253 0.91 -3.85 10.14
C LYS A 253 0.71 -4.19 8.66
N PHE A 254 1.09 -5.41 8.27
CA PHE A 254 1.11 -5.84 6.87
C PHE A 254 0.17 -7.01 6.63
N ILE A 255 -0.70 -6.87 5.65
CA ILE A 255 -1.41 -7.98 5.03
C ILE A 255 -0.62 -8.39 3.78
N ILE A 256 -0.08 -9.61 3.82
CA ILE A 256 0.48 -10.25 2.62
C ILE A 256 -0.69 -10.89 1.89
N PHE A 257 -0.99 -10.40 0.69
CA PHE A 257 -2.15 -10.80 -0.07
C PHE A 257 -1.76 -11.67 -1.27
N ILE A 258 -2.31 -12.91 -1.30
CA ILE A 258 -2.09 -13.86 -2.39
C ILE A 258 -3.43 -14.09 -3.09
N ASP A 259 -3.56 -13.54 -4.31
CA ASP A 259 -4.79 -13.66 -5.09
C ASP A 259 -4.80 -14.94 -5.94
N ASP A 260 -5.98 -15.57 -6.05
CA ASP A 260 -6.25 -16.80 -6.83
C ASP A 260 -5.29 -17.96 -6.51
N LEU A 261 -5.06 -18.20 -5.23
CA LEU A 261 -4.19 -19.26 -4.74
C LEU A 261 -4.73 -20.64 -5.14
N SER A 262 -3.95 -21.39 -5.89
CA SER A 262 -4.26 -22.77 -6.28
C SER A 262 -2.97 -23.53 -6.57
N PHE A 263 -2.91 -24.81 -6.20
CA PHE A 263 -1.73 -25.67 -6.37
C PHE A 263 -2.03 -26.81 -7.34
N GLN A 264 -0.98 -27.42 -7.85
CA GLN A 264 -1.03 -28.69 -8.56
C GLN A 264 -0.49 -29.80 -7.65
N THR A 265 -0.80 -31.05 -7.95
CA THR A 265 -0.23 -32.20 -7.22
C THR A 265 1.32 -32.17 -7.34
N GLY A 266 2.01 -32.23 -6.19
CA GLY A 266 3.47 -32.14 -6.15
C GLY A 266 4.07 -30.74 -6.32
N ASP A 267 3.27 -29.68 -6.23
CA ASP A 267 3.73 -28.29 -6.31
C ASP A 267 4.63 -27.94 -5.09
N PRO A 268 5.91 -27.59 -5.28
CA PRO A 268 6.81 -27.28 -4.15
C PRO A 268 6.34 -26.07 -3.33
N ASP A 269 5.64 -25.12 -3.96
CA ASP A 269 5.10 -23.94 -3.29
C ASP A 269 3.99 -24.32 -2.26
N PHE A 270 3.35 -25.48 -2.42
CA PHE A 270 2.39 -26.01 -1.45
C PHE A 270 3.06 -26.34 -0.12
N ILE A 271 4.19 -27.04 -0.14
CA ILE A 271 4.96 -27.41 1.06
C ILE A 271 5.48 -26.17 1.77
N LEU A 272 6.02 -25.22 0.98
CA LEU A 272 6.52 -23.96 1.52
C LEU A 272 5.42 -23.15 2.19
N MET A 273 4.26 -23.01 1.53
CA MET A 273 3.11 -22.30 2.07
C MET A 273 2.60 -22.94 3.37
N LYS A 274 2.56 -24.27 3.43
CA LYS A 274 2.22 -25.02 4.62
C LYS A 274 3.17 -24.69 5.78
N THR A 275 4.48 -24.72 5.53
CA THR A 275 5.51 -24.38 6.53
C THR A 275 5.38 -22.95 7.05
N ILE A 276 5.11 -21.98 6.16
CA ILE A 276 4.91 -20.59 6.52
C ILE A 276 3.67 -20.43 7.41
N LEU A 277 2.55 -21.06 7.05
CA LEU A 277 1.30 -20.96 7.83
C LEU A 277 1.35 -21.70 9.18
N GLU A 278 2.20 -22.73 9.32
CA GLU A 278 2.41 -23.44 10.58
C GLU A 278 3.24 -22.67 11.62
N GLY A 279 3.81 -21.54 11.24
CA GLY A 279 4.66 -20.75 12.14
C GLY A 279 6.09 -21.29 12.23
N GLY A 280 6.64 -21.82 11.12
CA GLY A 280 8.08 -22.05 10.97
C GLY A 280 8.86 -20.78 11.35
N SER A 281 10.16 -20.88 11.59
CA SER A 281 11.04 -19.87 12.22
C SER A 281 10.94 -18.42 11.71
N VAL A 282 10.25 -18.16 10.59
CA VAL A 282 10.03 -16.83 10.00
C VAL A 282 8.58 -16.34 10.12
N ALA A 283 7.60 -17.22 10.36
CA ALA A 283 6.17 -16.90 10.19
C ALA A 283 5.47 -16.32 11.43
N SER A 284 6.18 -16.12 12.54
CA SER A 284 5.58 -15.68 13.81
C SER A 284 5.79 -14.19 14.11
N LEU A 285 5.91 -13.36 13.07
CA LEU A 285 6.05 -11.92 13.31
C LEU A 285 4.70 -11.32 13.67
N SER A 286 4.69 -10.53 14.73
CA SER A 286 3.49 -9.87 15.27
C SER A 286 2.90 -8.79 14.37
N ASN A 287 3.61 -8.44 13.29
CA ASN A 287 3.24 -7.35 12.38
C ASN A 287 2.84 -7.78 10.96
N THR A 288 2.78 -9.10 10.68
CA THR A 288 2.36 -9.64 9.37
C THR A 288 1.29 -10.71 9.50
N ILE A 289 0.29 -10.69 8.61
CA ILE A 289 -0.70 -11.76 8.42
C ILE A 289 -0.89 -12.06 6.93
N ILE A 290 -1.27 -13.27 6.59
CA ILE A 290 -1.47 -13.71 5.22
C ILE A 290 -2.96 -13.83 4.92
N TYR A 291 -3.44 -13.11 3.90
CA TYR A 291 -4.77 -13.26 3.35
C TYR A 291 -4.66 -13.82 1.94
N ALA A 292 -5.36 -14.92 1.70
CA ALA A 292 -5.40 -15.54 0.38
C ALA A 292 -6.82 -15.64 -0.15
N THR A 293 -6.98 -15.55 -1.47
CA THR A 293 -8.24 -15.89 -2.13
C THR A 293 -8.08 -17.16 -2.95
N SER A 294 -9.18 -17.91 -3.14
CA SER A 294 -9.23 -19.04 -4.05
C SER A 294 -10.61 -19.12 -4.71
N ASN A 295 -10.64 -19.48 -5.98
CA ASN A 295 -11.87 -19.73 -6.71
C ASN A 295 -12.37 -21.18 -6.53
N ARG A 296 -11.69 -21.97 -5.73
CA ARG A 296 -11.97 -23.38 -5.51
C ARG A 296 -12.15 -23.68 -4.02
N ARG A 297 -13.06 -24.60 -3.73
CA ARG A 297 -13.27 -25.10 -2.38
C ARG A 297 -12.05 -25.89 -1.86
N HIS A 298 -11.39 -26.57 -2.79
CA HIS A 298 -10.13 -27.27 -2.57
C HIS A 298 -9.02 -26.52 -3.30
N LEU A 299 -7.95 -26.15 -2.63
CA LEU A 299 -6.84 -25.34 -3.16
C LEU A 299 -6.06 -26.01 -4.30
N MET A 300 -6.38 -27.27 -4.66
CA MET A 300 -5.72 -28.04 -5.72
C MET A 300 -6.54 -28.06 -7.02
N LYS A 301 -5.84 -28.02 -8.15
CA LYS A 301 -6.44 -28.23 -9.48
C LYS A 301 -6.62 -29.72 -9.71
N GLU A 302 -7.85 -30.17 -9.88
CA GLU A 302 -8.14 -31.51 -10.40
C GLU A 302 -7.71 -31.56 -11.88
N SER A 303 -6.79 -32.43 -12.26
CA SER A 303 -6.48 -32.74 -13.64
C SER A 303 -7.52 -33.74 -14.18
N PHE A 304 -7.78 -33.72 -15.49
CA PHE A 304 -8.61 -34.75 -16.14
C PHE A 304 -7.99 -36.15 -16.05
N ASP A 305 -6.66 -36.24 -15.96
CA ASP A 305 -5.92 -37.48 -15.79
C ASP A 305 -6.07 -38.08 -14.36
N ASP A 306 -6.30 -37.25 -13.36
CA ASP A 306 -6.57 -37.69 -11.97
C ASP A 306 -7.91 -38.41 -11.83
N ARG A 307 -8.86 -38.20 -12.77
CA ARG A 307 -10.15 -38.91 -12.79
C ARG A 307 -10.05 -40.33 -13.36
N ALA A 308 -8.94 -40.69 -14.01
CA ALA A 308 -8.70 -41.99 -14.61
C ALA A 308 -7.80 -42.91 -13.78
N GLY A 309 -7.18 -42.38 -12.70
CA GLY A 309 -6.26 -43.13 -11.82
C GLY A 309 -6.81 -43.31 -10.42
N SER A 310 -6.66 -44.49 -9.90
CA SER A 310 -7.15 -45.08 -8.64
C SER A 310 -7.57 -44.11 -7.51
N ASP A 311 -8.72 -44.40 -6.87
CA ASP A 311 -9.34 -43.68 -5.73
C ASP A 311 -8.40 -43.32 -4.55
N ILE A 312 -7.22 -43.90 -4.47
CA ILE A 312 -6.26 -43.70 -3.36
C ILE A 312 -5.56 -42.33 -3.49
N HIS A 313 -5.10 -41.96 -4.68
CA HIS A 313 -4.43 -40.67 -4.88
C HIS A 313 -5.37 -39.45 -4.77
N HIS A 314 -6.65 -39.64 -5.08
CA HIS A 314 -7.65 -38.59 -4.97
C HIS A 314 -7.95 -38.24 -3.49
N ASN A 315 -8.03 -39.25 -2.61
CA ASN A 315 -8.25 -39.04 -1.19
C ASN A 315 -7.07 -38.34 -0.49
N ASP A 316 -5.83 -38.69 -0.85
CA ASP A 316 -4.63 -38.07 -0.28
C ASP A 316 -4.56 -36.58 -0.67
N THR A 317 -4.86 -36.23 -1.92
CA THR A 317 -4.89 -34.86 -2.42
C THR A 317 -5.95 -34.00 -1.72
N ILE A 318 -7.15 -34.55 -1.48
CA ILE A 318 -8.21 -33.84 -0.74
C ILE A 318 -7.81 -33.60 0.71
N GLN A 319 -7.17 -34.58 1.36
CA GLN A 319 -6.69 -34.45 2.74
C GLN A 319 -5.58 -33.41 2.87
N GLU A 320 -4.65 -33.37 1.92
CA GLU A 320 -3.59 -32.36 1.89
C GLU A 320 -4.16 -30.94 1.76
N CYS A 321 -5.15 -30.75 0.89
CA CYS A 321 -5.82 -29.46 0.71
C CYS A 321 -6.61 -29.01 1.92
N ALA A 322 -7.34 -29.92 2.56
CA ALA A 322 -8.03 -29.66 3.81
C ALA A 322 -7.03 -29.30 4.93
N SER A 323 -5.86 -29.95 4.92
CA SER A 323 -4.77 -29.69 5.83
C SER A 323 -4.21 -28.25 5.65
N LEU A 324 -4.02 -27.76 4.43
CA LEU A 324 -3.55 -26.38 4.19
C LEU A 324 -4.63 -25.35 4.56
N ALA A 325 -5.89 -25.58 4.15
CA ALA A 325 -7.00 -24.68 4.47
C ALA A 325 -7.21 -24.53 5.99
N SER A 326 -7.05 -25.62 6.76
CA SER A 326 -7.17 -25.58 8.23
C SER A 326 -6.08 -24.74 8.91
N ARG A 327 -4.93 -24.51 8.26
CA ARG A 327 -3.84 -23.70 8.80
C ARG A 327 -4.05 -22.19 8.66
N PHE A 328 -4.97 -21.76 7.81
CA PHE A 328 -5.33 -20.35 7.75
C PHE A 328 -6.02 -19.84 9.00
N GLY A 329 -6.58 -20.71 9.84
CA GLY A 329 -7.27 -20.32 11.07
C GLY A 329 -8.59 -19.57 10.87
N LEU A 330 -8.74 -18.78 9.82
CA LEU A 330 -9.99 -18.14 9.41
C LEU A 330 -10.31 -18.50 7.96
N THR A 331 -11.42 -19.20 7.75
CA THR A 331 -11.88 -19.58 6.41
C THR A 331 -13.25 -18.99 6.13
N ILE A 332 -13.39 -18.21 5.07
CA ILE A 332 -14.61 -17.48 4.74
C ILE A 332 -15.08 -17.87 3.33
N THR A 333 -16.35 -18.30 3.24
CA THR A 333 -16.95 -18.73 1.96
C THR A 333 -17.74 -17.61 1.29
N PHE A 334 -17.43 -17.34 0.03
CA PHE A 334 -18.15 -16.41 -0.85
C PHE A 334 -18.86 -17.20 -1.95
N SER A 335 -20.05 -17.71 -1.69
CA SER A 335 -20.86 -18.42 -2.68
C SER A 335 -21.53 -17.46 -3.65
N LYS A 336 -21.92 -17.95 -4.84
CA LYS A 336 -22.77 -17.17 -5.76
C LYS A 336 -24.00 -16.64 -5.03
N PRO A 337 -24.38 -15.37 -5.25
CA PRO A 337 -25.54 -14.81 -4.55
C PRO A 337 -26.83 -15.46 -5.04
N ALA A 338 -27.72 -15.76 -4.10
CA ALA A 338 -29.12 -16.07 -4.41
C ALA A 338 -29.79 -14.86 -5.10
N LYS A 339 -30.97 -15.08 -5.65
CA LYS A 339 -31.66 -14.05 -6.43
C LYS A 339 -31.86 -12.75 -5.67
N ASP A 340 -32.30 -12.84 -4.43
CA ASP A 340 -32.60 -11.67 -3.57
C ASP A 340 -31.32 -10.86 -3.27
N LEU A 341 -30.27 -11.54 -2.84
CA LEU A 341 -28.97 -10.90 -2.60
C LEU A 341 -28.38 -10.30 -3.88
N TYR A 342 -28.54 -10.94 -5.03
CA TYR A 342 -28.11 -10.39 -6.30
C TYR A 342 -28.81 -9.07 -6.61
N PHE A 343 -30.14 -8.99 -6.39
CA PHE A 343 -30.89 -7.77 -6.60
C PHE A 343 -30.53 -6.65 -5.62
N GLU A 344 -30.27 -6.98 -4.37
CA GLU A 344 -29.73 -6.00 -3.40
C GLU A 344 -28.41 -5.40 -3.90
N ILE A 345 -27.50 -6.24 -4.41
CA ILE A 345 -26.23 -5.81 -4.98
C ILE A 345 -26.45 -4.93 -6.22
N VAL A 346 -27.36 -5.32 -7.12
CA VAL A 346 -27.69 -4.51 -8.30
C VAL A 346 -28.26 -3.15 -7.90
N LYS A 347 -29.17 -3.10 -6.92
CA LYS A 347 -29.72 -1.83 -6.39
C LYS A 347 -28.64 -0.96 -5.75
N GLY A 348 -27.69 -1.57 -5.04
CA GLY A 348 -26.55 -0.85 -4.48
C GLY A 348 -25.74 -0.14 -5.55
N TYR A 349 -25.36 -0.84 -6.61
CA TYR A 349 -24.67 -0.23 -7.75
C TYR A 349 -25.54 0.76 -8.51
N ALA A 350 -26.83 0.47 -8.75
CA ALA A 350 -27.73 1.40 -9.43
C ALA A 350 -27.82 2.75 -8.70
N LYS A 351 -27.84 2.73 -7.37
CA LYS A 351 -27.80 3.94 -6.53
C LYS A 351 -26.45 4.66 -6.63
N GLU A 352 -25.34 3.92 -6.62
CA GLU A 352 -23.99 4.49 -6.73
C GLU A 352 -23.78 5.22 -8.07
N TYR A 353 -24.32 4.63 -9.16
CA TYR A 353 -24.21 5.19 -10.53
C TYR A 353 -25.36 6.14 -10.89
N ASP A 354 -26.26 6.43 -9.95
CA ASP A 354 -27.46 7.25 -10.18
C ASP A 354 -28.25 6.83 -11.44
N LEU A 355 -28.57 5.52 -11.53
CA LEU A 355 -29.29 4.93 -12.65
C LEU A 355 -30.80 5.15 -12.49
N GLN A 356 -31.45 5.71 -13.50
CA GLN A 356 -32.87 6.11 -13.49
C GLN A 356 -33.78 4.99 -14.06
N LEU A 357 -33.80 3.84 -13.40
CA LEU A 357 -34.70 2.73 -13.73
C LEU A 357 -35.63 2.40 -12.55
N SER A 358 -36.85 1.99 -12.83
CA SER A 358 -37.73 1.44 -11.80
C SER A 358 -37.18 0.13 -11.25
N ASP A 359 -37.45 -0.19 -9.99
CA ASP A 359 -37.02 -1.45 -9.36
C ASP A 359 -37.41 -2.69 -10.16
N SER A 360 -38.60 -2.69 -10.75
CA SER A 360 -39.12 -3.80 -11.58
C SER A 360 -38.34 -3.98 -12.89
N GLU A 361 -38.06 -2.89 -13.59
CA GLU A 361 -37.26 -2.91 -14.82
C GLU A 361 -35.81 -3.28 -14.54
N LEU A 362 -35.25 -2.72 -13.49
CA LEU A 362 -33.89 -3.02 -13.03
C LEU A 362 -33.72 -4.53 -12.78
N MET A 363 -34.67 -5.15 -12.06
CA MET A 363 -34.65 -6.58 -11.73
C MET A 363 -34.76 -7.47 -12.97
N ILE A 364 -35.69 -7.16 -13.91
CA ILE A 364 -35.87 -7.93 -15.11
C ILE A 364 -34.64 -7.86 -16.02
N LYS A 365 -34.14 -6.65 -16.25
CA LYS A 365 -32.97 -6.42 -17.10
C LYS A 365 -31.71 -7.03 -16.50
N ALA A 366 -31.50 -6.91 -15.17
CA ALA A 366 -30.35 -7.47 -14.47
C ALA A 366 -30.35 -9.01 -14.51
N GLU A 367 -31.48 -9.64 -14.32
CA GLU A 367 -31.59 -11.10 -14.42
C GLU A 367 -31.31 -11.59 -15.84
N ALA A 368 -31.89 -10.93 -16.84
CA ALA A 368 -31.64 -11.27 -18.26
C ALA A 368 -30.14 -11.08 -18.62
N PHE A 369 -29.49 -10.05 -18.08
CA PHE A 369 -28.06 -9.84 -18.26
C PHE A 369 -27.23 -10.91 -17.56
N ALA A 370 -27.59 -11.30 -16.34
CA ALA A 370 -26.90 -12.35 -15.58
C ALA A 370 -26.96 -13.69 -16.29
N LEU A 371 -28.12 -14.07 -16.84
CA LEU A 371 -28.29 -15.32 -17.60
C LEU A 371 -27.41 -15.40 -18.86
N ARG A 372 -27.10 -14.25 -19.47
CA ARG A 372 -26.20 -14.16 -20.63
C ARG A 372 -24.72 -14.07 -20.28
N ASN A 373 -24.38 -13.71 -19.04
CA ASN A 373 -23.01 -13.35 -18.61
C ASN A 373 -22.56 -14.15 -17.36
N ASN A 374 -22.40 -15.46 -17.47
CA ASN A 374 -21.84 -16.35 -16.45
C ASN A 374 -22.62 -16.41 -15.10
N GLY A 375 -23.87 -15.95 -15.06
CA GLY A 375 -24.73 -16.02 -13.89
C GLY A 375 -24.61 -14.81 -12.96
N ARG A 376 -25.30 -14.92 -11.82
CA ARG A 376 -25.38 -13.87 -10.79
C ARG A 376 -24.07 -13.75 -10.05
N SER A 377 -23.49 -12.56 -10.01
CA SER A 377 -22.32 -12.20 -9.20
C SER A 377 -22.26 -10.69 -9.00
N PRO A 378 -21.56 -10.17 -7.96
CA PRO A 378 -21.29 -8.74 -7.84
C PRO A 378 -20.62 -8.13 -9.08
N ARG A 379 -19.69 -8.86 -9.71
CA ARG A 379 -19.05 -8.44 -10.96
C ARG A 379 -20.08 -8.26 -12.08
N THR A 380 -20.96 -9.24 -12.26
CA THR A 380 -22.02 -9.18 -13.28
C THR A 380 -23.02 -8.05 -12.98
N ALA A 381 -23.34 -7.81 -11.71
CA ALA A 381 -24.21 -6.72 -11.28
C ALA A 381 -23.62 -5.36 -11.65
N ARG A 382 -22.33 -5.15 -11.34
CA ARG A 382 -21.62 -3.91 -11.68
C ARG A 382 -21.55 -3.69 -13.19
N GLN A 383 -21.16 -4.72 -13.96
CA GLN A 383 -21.11 -4.64 -15.42
C GLN A 383 -22.48 -4.32 -16.03
N PHE A 384 -23.55 -4.88 -15.47
CA PHE A 384 -24.91 -4.56 -15.90
C PHE A 384 -25.23 -3.09 -15.67
N VAL A 385 -24.99 -2.55 -14.49
CA VAL A 385 -25.30 -1.15 -14.15
C VAL A 385 -24.45 -0.18 -14.98
N GLU A 386 -23.15 -0.46 -15.14
CA GLU A 386 -22.26 0.33 -16.01
C GLU A 386 -22.77 0.35 -17.47
N HIS A 387 -23.19 -0.80 -18.01
CA HIS A 387 -23.77 -0.89 -19.33
C HIS A 387 -25.09 -0.10 -19.46
N GLN A 388 -25.99 -0.21 -18.47
CA GLN A 388 -27.26 0.53 -18.48
C GLN A 388 -27.02 2.05 -18.40
N LYS A 389 -26.02 2.49 -17.62
CA LYS A 389 -25.68 3.92 -17.53
C LYS A 389 -25.17 4.49 -18.85
N ILE A 390 -24.39 3.69 -19.60
CA ILE A 390 -23.98 4.07 -20.97
C ILE A 390 -25.19 4.19 -21.88
N VAL A 391 -26.12 3.24 -21.84
CA VAL A 391 -27.35 3.28 -22.68
C VAL A 391 -28.19 4.52 -22.35
N GLU A 392 -28.42 4.79 -21.04
CA GLU A 392 -29.14 5.98 -20.56
C GLU A 392 -28.50 7.30 -21.02
N SER A 393 -27.16 7.34 -21.08
CA SER A 393 -26.44 8.55 -21.53
C SER A 393 -26.44 8.77 -23.04
N MET A 394 -26.91 7.78 -23.84
CA MET A 394 -27.00 7.85 -25.28
C MET A 394 -28.43 8.13 -25.76
N GLU A 395 -29.43 8.01 -24.89
CA GLU A 395 -30.83 8.39 -25.12
C GLU A 395 -31.11 9.85 -24.74
#